data_45764750dbc3a8e5f472048a02c54965
#
_entry.id   45764750dbc3a8e5f472048a02c54965
#
_cell.length_a   1.000
_cell.length_b   1.000
_cell.length_c   1.000
_cell.angle_alpha   90.00
_cell.angle_beta   90.00
_cell.angle_gamma   90.00
#
_symmetry.space_group_name_H-M   'P 1'
#
loop_
_entity.id
_entity.type
_entity.pdbx_description
1 polymer ?
#
loop_
_entity_poly.entity_id
_entity_poly.type
_entity_poly.pdbx_seq_one_letter_code
_entity_poly.pdbx_strand_id
1 'polypeptide(L)'
;MIFWPLIALVIGCNHAPSPPAREMAIVPSTPPPSRAYLLHLPGVSGESVVDHTLVQGFREGHLEADVEIYDWTEHDPGVPALQAIGRNKKQAKLIAEKLTARFRADPRGVIYVTSHSGGAGLAAWALEDLPSEVKVERAVFIAPALSRGYDLSGALGHVRDMTYVFYSDGDGVILNVGTKVFGTIDGVYGPAAGYGGFIEAKGSDTAAYARLLQIPYDPKWGRLGHYGDHIGPMGAAFSREVLVPLLEGRR
;
A
#
# COMPACT_ATOMS: atom_id res chain seq x y z
N MET A 1 -43.91 60.91 78.61
CA MET A 1 -43.34 61.00 77.25
C MET A 1 -41.96 60.34 77.30
N ILE A 2 -41.84 59.10 76.83
CA ILE A 2 -40.59 58.34 76.85
C ILE A 2 -40.20 58.05 75.38
N PHE A 3 -39.08 58.66 74.93
CA PHE A 3 -38.52 58.43 73.64
C PHE A 3 -37.66 57.16 73.69
N TRP A 4 -37.89 56.25 72.71
CA TRP A 4 -37.05 55.07 72.48
C TRP A 4 -36.32 55.23 71.19
N PRO A 5 -34.99 55.07 71.15
CA PRO A 5 -34.25 55.14 69.89
C PRO A 5 -34.27 53.80 69.17
N LEU A 6 -34.56 53.83 67.85
CA LEU A 6 -34.36 52.70 66.92
C LEU A 6 -32.88 52.50 66.68
N ILE A 7 -32.42 51.31 66.97
CA ILE A 7 -31.04 50.86 66.52
C ILE A 7 -31.24 50.17 65.16
N ALA A 8 -30.69 50.76 64.12
CA ALA A 8 -30.61 50.11 62.80
C ALA A 8 -29.40 49.16 62.73
N LEU A 9 -29.66 47.87 62.57
CA LEU A 9 -28.65 46.85 62.39
C LEU A 9 -28.30 46.78 60.90
N VAL A 10 -27.09 47.25 60.54
CA VAL A 10 -26.52 47.14 59.20
C VAL A 10 -25.85 45.77 59.10
N ILE A 11 -26.50 44.85 58.38
CA ILE A 11 -25.89 43.55 58.05
C ILE A 11 -25.00 43.75 56.80
N GLY A 12 -23.68 43.80 57.03
CA GLY A 12 -22.68 43.84 55.96
C GLY A 12 -22.60 42.46 55.29
N CYS A 13 -23.03 42.36 54.03
CA CYS A 13 -22.78 41.19 53.20
C CYS A 13 -21.31 41.20 52.75
N ASN A 14 -20.47 40.41 53.41
CA ASN A 14 -19.13 40.12 52.91
C ASN A 14 -19.24 39.21 51.66
N HIS A 15 -19.12 39.80 50.47
CA HIS A 15 -18.90 39.02 49.23
C HIS A 15 -17.46 38.58 49.21
N ALA A 16 -17.22 37.29 49.39
CA ALA A 16 -15.91 36.69 49.10
C ALA A 16 -15.66 36.78 47.55
N PRO A 17 -14.46 37.16 47.14
CA PRO A 17 -14.15 37.19 45.70
C PRO A 17 -14.23 35.79 45.09
N SER A 18 -14.96 35.66 43.99
CA SER A 18 -15.04 34.43 43.22
C SER A 18 -13.64 34.02 42.77
N PRO A 19 -13.26 32.71 42.83
CA PRO A 19 -11.97 32.28 42.34
C PRO A 19 -11.87 32.57 40.86
N PRO A 20 -10.65 32.92 40.36
CA PRO A 20 -10.43 33.22 38.93
C PRO A 20 -10.85 32.00 38.10
N ALA A 21 -11.61 32.24 37.04
CA ALA A 21 -11.99 31.21 36.07
C ALA A 21 -10.71 30.51 35.58
N ARG A 22 -10.61 29.22 35.85
CA ARG A 22 -9.51 28.40 35.35
C ARG A 22 -9.62 28.38 33.84
N GLU A 23 -8.73 29.11 33.19
CA GLU A 23 -8.57 29.09 31.74
C GLU A 23 -8.29 27.63 31.33
N MET A 24 -9.28 26.96 30.80
CA MET A 24 -9.10 25.61 30.26
C MET A 24 -8.19 25.75 29.05
N ALA A 25 -6.91 25.37 29.22
CA ALA A 25 -6.00 25.22 28.12
C ALA A 25 -6.66 24.34 27.07
N ILE A 26 -6.94 24.91 25.89
CA ILE A 26 -7.41 24.16 24.72
C ILE A 26 -6.24 23.24 24.36
N VAL A 27 -6.32 21.97 24.79
CA VAL A 27 -5.42 20.94 24.30
C VAL A 27 -5.70 20.85 22.79
N PRO A 28 -4.73 21.13 21.93
CA PRO A 28 -4.97 21.00 20.49
C PRO A 28 -5.39 19.55 20.23
N SER A 29 -6.62 19.35 19.79
CA SER A 29 -7.09 18.05 19.36
C SER A 29 -6.20 17.60 18.22
N THR A 30 -5.46 16.51 18.41
CA THR A 30 -4.73 15.88 17.31
C THR A 30 -5.74 15.66 16.18
N PRO A 31 -5.50 16.19 14.96
CA PRO A 31 -6.42 15.95 13.87
C PRO A 31 -6.62 14.43 13.70
N PRO A 32 -7.82 14.00 13.33
CA PRO A 32 -8.07 12.58 13.10
C PRO A 32 -7.03 12.03 12.13
N PRO A 33 -6.58 10.78 12.28
CA PRO A 33 -5.64 10.20 11.36
C PRO A 33 -6.18 10.33 9.94
N SER A 34 -5.36 10.81 8.99
CA SER A 34 -5.74 10.85 7.59
C SER A 34 -5.98 9.42 7.10
N ARG A 35 -6.94 9.26 6.19
CA ARG A 35 -7.12 7.97 5.51
C ARG A 35 -5.81 7.55 4.87
N ALA A 36 -5.52 6.26 4.91
CA ALA A 36 -4.38 5.71 4.18
C ALA A 36 -4.51 6.01 2.67
N TYR A 37 -3.40 6.06 1.97
CA TYR A 37 -3.38 6.12 0.51
C TYR A 37 -2.88 4.78 -0.03
N LEU A 38 -3.60 4.19 -0.97
CA LEU A 38 -3.21 2.96 -1.65
C LEU A 38 -3.04 3.24 -3.14
N LEU A 39 -1.85 3.01 -3.66
CA LEU A 39 -1.56 3.04 -5.08
C LEU A 39 -1.56 1.63 -5.64
N HIS A 40 -2.44 1.37 -6.61
CA HIS A 40 -2.46 0.11 -7.35
C HIS A 40 -1.87 0.28 -8.75
N LEU A 41 -0.95 -0.62 -9.11
CA LEU A 41 -0.30 -0.66 -10.41
C LEU A 41 -0.78 -1.91 -11.17
N PRO A 42 -1.58 -1.73 -12.24
CA PRO A 42 -2.14 -2.84 -13.01
C PRO A 42 -1.08 -3.63 -13.75
N GLY A 43 -1.48 -4.76 -14.32
CA GLY A 43 -0.65 -5.55 -15.23
C GLY A 43 -0.39 -4.85 -16.56
N VAL A 44 0.25 -5.57 -17.48
CA VAL A 44 0.58 -5.05 -18.83
C VAL A 44 -0.65 -4.71 -19.68
N SER A 45 -1.84 -5.17 -19.28
CA SER A 45 -3.11 -4.81 -19.93
C SER A 45 -3.58 -3.40 -19.64
N GLY A 46 -2.88 -2.65 -18.75
CA GLY A 46 -3.35 -1.36 -18.25
C GLY A 46 -4.52 -1.52 -17.29
N GLU A 47 -5.14 -0.40 -16.91
CA GLU A 47 -6.33 -0.39 -16.06
C GLU A 47 -7.49 -1.14 -16.72
N SER A 48 -8.09 -2.07 -15.99
CA SER A 48 -9.08 -3.01 -16.51
C SER A 48 -10.15 -3.35 -15.48
N VAL A 49 -11.19 -4.08 -15.91
CA VAL A 49 -12.23 -4.62 -15.00
C VAL A 49 -11.62 -5.44 -13.87
N VAL A 50 -10.50 -6.12 -14.11
CA VAL A 50 -9.82 -6.95 -13.11
C VAL A 50 -9.32 -6.07 -11.95
N ASP A 51 -8.73 -4.92 -12.24
CA ASP A 51 -8.23 -3.98 -11.24
C ASP A 51 -9.38 -3.34 -10.45
N HIS A 52 -10.49 -3.02 -11.12
CA HIS A 52 -11.70 -2.54 -10.46
C HIS A 52 -12.32 -3.58 -9.54
N THR A 53 -12.26 -4.88 -9.91
CA THR A 53 -12.72 -5.99 -9.05
C THR A 53 -11.87 -6.10 -7.79
N LEU A 54 -10.54 -5.95 -7.91
CA LEU A 54 -9.62 -5.87 -6.77
C LEU A 54 -10.03 -4.73 -5.83
N VAL A 55 -10.20 -3.51 -6.38
CA VAL A 55 -10.58 -2.31 -5.62
C VAL A 55 -11.96 -2.46 -4.98
N GLN A 56 -12.91 -3.12 -5.65
CA GLN A 56 -14.19 -3.47 -5.05
C GLN A 56 -13.99 -4.32 -3.78
N GLY A 57 -13.10 -5.33 -3.83
CA GLY A 57 -12.78 -6.15 -2.67
C GLY A 57 -12.17 -5.36 -1.53
N PHE A 58 -11.33 -4.36 -1.80
CA PHE A 58 -10.81 -3.45 -0.77
C PHE A 58 -11.94 -2.67 -0.09
N ARG A 59 -12.92 -2.16 -0.85
CA ARG A 59 -14.09 -1.46 -0.30
C ARG A 59 -14.98 -2.39 0.53
N GLU A 60 -15.27 -3.59 0.02
CA GLU A 60 -16.06 -4.61 0.74
C GLU A 60 -15.36 -5.10 2.01
N GLY A 61 -14.04 -5.09 2.03
CA GLY A 61 -13.20 -5.40 3.19
C GLY A 61 -13.03 -4.24 4.16
N HIS A 62 -13.66 -3.10 3.88
CA HIS A 62 -13.60 -1.87 4.70
C HIS A 62 -12.17 -1.35 4.88
N LEU A 63 -11.30 -1.49 3.87
CA LEU A 63 -9.98 -0.86 3.91
C LEU A 63 -10.13 0.65 3.97
N GLU A 64 -9.69 1.27 5.07
CA GLU A 64 -9.74 2.72 5.27
C GLU A 64 -8.61 3.43 4.50
N ALA A 65 -8.70 3.39 3.16
CA ALA A 65 -7.74 3.99 2.25
C ALA A 65 -8.42 4.69 1.07
N ASP A 66 -7.79 5.76 0.59
CA ASP A 66 -8.07 6.35 -0.71
C ASP A 66 -7.29 5.55 -1.75
N VAL A 67 -8.00 4.85 -2.63
CA VAL A 67 -7.40 3.95 -3.63
C VAL A 67 -7.30 4.64 -4.97
N GLU A 68 -6.09 4.67 -5.53
CA GLU A 68 -5.81 5.13 -6.90
C GLU A 68 -5.28 3.96 -7.73
N ILE A 69 -5.83 3.77 -8.94
CA ILE A 69 -5.25 2.90 -9.96
C ILE A 69 -4.42 3.79 -10.88
N TYR A 70 -3.14 3.48 -11.06
CA TYR A 70 -2.25 4.23 -11.94
C TYR A 70 -1.90 3.39 -13.16
N ASP A 71 -2.52 3.72 -14.31
CA ASP A 71 -2.20 3.06 -15.58
C ASP A 71 -0.90 3.60 -16.17
N TRP A 72 0.14 2.79 -16.07
CA TRP A 72 1.49 3.08 -16.52
C TRP A 72 1.74 2.72 -17.99
N THR A 73 0.76 2.09 -18.68
CA THR A 73 0.94 1.56 -20.05
C THR A 73 0.89 2.63 -21.12
N GLU A 74 0.50 3.86 -20.80
CA GLU A 74 0.39 4.99 -21.74
C GLU A 74 -0.49 4.66 -22.96
N HIS A 75 -1.57 3.87 -22.74
CA HIS A 75 -2.49 3.40 -23.79
C HIS A 75 -1.85 2.46 -24.85
N ASP A 76 -0.70 1.85 -24.55
CA ASP A 76 -0.04 0.86 -25.38
C ASP A 76 0.13 -0.47 -24.60
N PRO A 77 -0.99 -1.16 -24.29
CA PRO A 77 -1.00 -2.33 -23.43
C PRO A 77 -0.48 -3.60 -24.11
N GLY A 78 -0.24 -4.65 -23.30
CA GLY A 78 0.14 -5.98 -23.77
C GLY A 78 1.65 -6.15 -23.91
N VAL A 79 2.07 -6.89 -24.93
CA VAL A 79 3.50 -7.16 -25.20
C VAL A 79 4.31 -5.88 -25.41
N PRO A 80 3.81 -4.84 -26.12
CA PRO A 80 4.51 -3.56 -26.20
C PRO A 80 4.79 -2.94 -24.83
N ALA A 81 3.81 -2.95 -23.91
CA ALA A 81 4.02 -2.47 -22.54
C ALA A 81 5.09 -3.30 -21.82
N LEU A 82 5.08 -4.62 -21.95
CA LEU A 82 6.07 -5.50 -21.31
C LEU A 82 7.50 -5.19 -21.79
N GLN A 83 7.68 -4.91 -23.07
CA GLN A 83 9.00 -4.74 -23.69
C GLN A 83 9.53 -3.31 -23.68
N ALA A 84 8.72 -2.32 -23.35
CA ALA A 84 9.09 -0.90 -23.37
C ALA A 84 9.90 -0.46 -22.14
N ILE A 85 10.98 -1.18 -21.79
CA ILE A 85 11.75 -1.00 -20.54
C ILE A 85 12.11 0.48 -20.29
N GLY A 86 12.57 1.21 -21.30
CA GLY A 86 12.93 2.61 -21.18
C GLY A 86 11.76 3.53 -20.81
N ARG A 87 10.57 3.29 -21.39
CA ARG A 87 9.32 3.96 -21.02
C ARG A 87 8.92 3.57 -19.59
N ASN A 88 8.94 2.29 -19.29
CA ASN A 88 8.52 1.76 -17.99
C ASN A 88 9.38 2.32 -16.85
N LYS A 89 10.69 2.47 -17.05
CA LYS A 89 11.58 3.14 -16.08
C LYS A 89 11.23 4.63 -15.89
N LYS A 90 10.78 5.34 -16.93
CA LYS A 90 10.27 6.72 -16.78
C LYS A 90 8.98 6.74 -15.98
N GLN A 91 8.05 5.81 -16.24
CA GLN A 91 6.83 5.68 -15.47
C GLN A 91 7.11 5.35 -13.99
N ALA A 92 8.07 4.49 -13.70
CA ALA A 92 8.48 4.19 -12.32
C ALA A 92 8.96 5.46 -11.58
N LYS A 93 9.72 6.35 -12.25
CA LYS A 93 10.12 7.64 -11.67
C LYS A 93 8.92 8.55 -11.36
N LEU A 94 7.95 8.65 -12.26
CA LEU A 94 6.72 9.42 -12.02
C LEU A 94 5.92 8.83 -10.83
N ILE A 95 5.88 7.51 -10.68
CA ILE A 95 5.28 6.84 -9.53
C ILE A 95 6.05 7.19 -8.25
N ALA A 96 7.39 7.18 -8.27
CA ALA A 96 8.22 7.57 -7.12
C ALA A 96 7.98 9.03 -6.72
N GLU A 97 7.88 9.94 -7.71
CA GLU A 97 7.55 11.35 -7.48
C GLU A 97 6.16 11.50 -6.83
N LYS A 98 5.15 10.76 -7.31
CA LYS A 98 3.80 10.73 -6.76
C LYS A 98 3.80 10.26 -5.29
N LEU A 99 4.46 9.13 -5.00
CA LEU A 99 4.58 8.61 -3.63
C LEU A 99 5.33 9.59 -2.71
N THR A 100 6.38 10.22 -3.22
CA THR A 100 7.15 11.25 -2.51
C THR A 100 6.28 12.48 -2.20
N ALA A 101 5.49 12.95 -3.16
CA ALA A 101 4.57 14.07 -2.96
C ALA A 101 3.50 13.72 -1.91
N ARG A 102 2.95 12.51 -1.95
CA ARG A 102 1.99 12.04 -0.96
C ARG A 102 2.58 11.99 0.45
N PHE A 103 3.78 11.44 0.58
CA PHE A 103 4.51 11.39 1.85
C PHE A 103 4.79 12.81 2.39
N ARG A 104 5.22 13.74 1.54
CA ARG A 104 5.51 15.12 1.96
C ARG A 104 4.27 15.88 2.38
N ALA A 105 3.12 15.61 1.76
CA ALA A 105 1.83 16.19 2.13
C ALA A 105 1.36 15.71 3.51
N ASP A 106 1.63 14.45 3.86
CA ASP A 106 1.35 13.88 5.18
C ASP A 106 2.43 12.86 5.59
N PRO A 107 3.52 13.28 6.26
CA PRO A 107 4.61 12.38 6.64
C PRO A 107 4.23 11.30 7.66
N ARG A 108 3.07 11.44 8.31
CA ARG A 108 2.52 10.42 9.24
C ARG A 108 1.45 9.57 8.60
N GLY A 109 1.03 9.91 7.39
CA GLY A 109 0.06 9.17 6.61
C GLY A 109 0.58 7.79 6.23
N VAL A 110 -0.32 6.84 6.17
CA VAL A 110 -0.03 5.47 5.74
C VAL A 110 -0.12 5.38 4.23
N ILE A 111 0.91 4.82 3.59
CA ILE A 111 0.94 4.59 2.15
C ILE A 111 1.09 3.09 1.91
N TYR A 112 0.20 2.53 1.10
CA TYR A 112 0.28 1.17 0.58
C TYR A 112 0.56 1.17 -0.92
N VAL A 113 1.27 0.15 -1.38
CA VAL A 113 1.46 -0.11 -2.82
C VAL A 113 1.00 -1.53 -3.11
N THR A 114 0.08 -1.68 -4.07
CA THR A 114 -0.29 -3.00 -4.60
C THR A 114 0.00 -3.05 -6.09
N SER A 115 0.38 -4.20 -6.60
CA SER A 115 0.72 -4.35 -8.01
C SER A 115 0.37 -5.74 -8.52
N HIS A 116 0.03 -5.81 -9.80
CA HIS A 116 -0.26 -7.07 -10.48
C HIS A 116 0.68 -7.26 -11.67
N SER A 117 1.16 -8.49 -11.85
CA SER A 117 1.91 -8.90 -13.05
C SER A 117 3.07 -7.94 -13.38
N GLY A 118 3.08 -7.31 -14.56
CA GLY A 118 4.07 -6.31 -14.99
C GLY A 118 4.16 -5.09 -14.08
N GLY A 119 3.05 -4.67 -13.46
CA GLY A 119 3.04 -3.58 -12.48
C GLY A 119 3.97 -3.80 -11.28
N ALA A 120 4.31 -5.06 -10.95
CA ALA A 120 5.25 -5.35 -9.88
C ALA A 120 6.68 -4.86 -10.19
N GLY A 121 7.10 -4.87 -11.45
CA GLY A 121 8.37 -4.26 -11.85
C GLY A 121 8.36 -2.75 -11.68
N LEU A 122 7.24 -2.10 -12.06
CA LEU A 122 7.06 -0.67 -11.86
C LEU A 122 7.08 -0.31 -10.37
N ALA A 123 6.42 -1.12 -9.52
CA ALA A 123 6.42 -0.95 -8.07
C ALA A 123 7.84 -1.09 -7.49
N ALA A 124 8.60 -2.13 -7.88
CA ALA A 124 9.96 -2.33 -7.42
C ALA A 124 10.85 -1.14 -7.79
N TRP A 125 10.87 -0.73 -9.06
CA TRP A 125 11.68 0.40 -9.53
C TRP A 125 11.26 1.73 -8.91
N ALA A 126 9.97 1.96 -8.72
CA ALA A 126 9.49 3.18 -8.07
C ALA A 126 9.92 3.24 -6.59
N LEU A 127 9.86 2.12 -5.88
CA LEU A 127 10.35 2.04 -4.51
C LEU A 127 11.86 2.28 -4.42
N GLU A 128 12.65 1.73 -5.35
CA GLU A 128 14.10 1.96 -5.45
C GLU A 128 14.46 3.42 -5.69
N ASP A 129 13.64 4.14 -6.47
CA ASP A 129 13.84 5.55 -6.83
C ASP A 129 13.35 6.54 -5.74
N LEU A 130 12.77 6.06 -4.62
CA LEU A 130 12.32 6.93 -3.53
C LEU A 130 13.50 7.58 -2.79
N PRO A 131 13.36 8.83 -2.32
CA PRO A 131 14.29 9.43 -1.36
C PRO A 131 14.38 8.59 -0.08
N SER A 132 15.54 8.55 0.56
CA SER A 132 15.84 7.66 1.69
C SER A 132 14.86 7.78 2.88
N GLU A 133 14.31 8.97 3.09
CA GLU A 133 13.34 9.28 4.14
C GLU A 133 11.93 8.81 3.81
N VAL A 134 11.62 8.58 2.53
CA VAL A 134 10.28 8.18 2.07
C VAL A 134 10.12 6.67 2.20
N LYS A 135 9.10 6.25 2.91
CA LYS A 135 8.77 4.83 3.10
C LYS A 135 7.28 4.61 2.88
N VAL A 136 6.95 3.51 2.23
CA VAL A 136 5.59 2.97 2.23
C VAL A 136 5.43 2.02 3.43
N GLU A 137 4.22 1.86 3.92
CA GLU A 137 3.95 0.99 5.06
C GLU A 137 4.06 -0.48 4.67
N ARG A 138 3.34 -0.88 3.62
CA ARG A 138 3.35 -2.25 3.07
C ARG A 138 3.25 -2.24 1.56
N ALA A 139 3.80 -3.27 0.95
CA ALA A 139 3.66 -3.54 -0.47
C ALA A 139 3.08 -4.93 -0.71
N VAL A 140 2.31 -5.10 -1.78
CA VAL A 140 1.77 -6.40 -2.21
C VAL A 140 2.05 -6.57 -3.70
N PHE A 141 2.82 -7.59 -4.05
CA PHE A 141 3.09 -7.98 -5.42
C PHE A 141 2.29 -9.24 -5.75
N ILE A 142 1.33 -9.11 -6.65
CA ILE A 142 0.43 -10.19 -7.05
C ILE A 142 0.92 -10.76 -8.37
N ALA A 143 1.28 -12.04 -8.40
CA ALA A 143 1.75 -12.75 -9.60
C ALA A 143 2.80 -11.95 -10.39
N PRO A 144 3.91 -11.49 -9.78
CA PRO A 144 4.84 -10.54 -10.39
C PRO A 144 5.50 -11.07 -11.66
N ALA A 145 5.42 -10.30 -12.76
CA ALA A 145 6.12 -10.59 -14.01
C ALA A 145 7.56 -10.02 -14.03
N LEU A 146 8.21 -10.01 -12.90
CA LEU A 146 9.61 -9.61 -12.68
C LEU A 146 10.48 -10.87 -12.62
N SER A 147 11.74 -10.82 -13.06
CA SER A 147 12.61 -12.00 -13.03
C SER A 147 12.81 -12.52 -11.61
N ARG A 148 12.90 -13.83 -11.46
CA ARG A 148 13.04 -14.48 -10.13
C ARG A 148 14.31 -14.08 -9.39
N GLY A 149 15.38 -13.76 -10.11
CA GLY A 149 16.66 -13.35 -9.54
C GLY A 149 16.81 -11.84 -9.40
N TYR A 150 15.74 -11.06 -9.59
CA TYR A 150 15.79 -9.61 -9.40
C TYR A 150 16.11 -9.28 -7.94
N ASP A 151 17.12 -8.41 -7.72
CA ASP A 151 17.47 -7.98 -6.36
C ASP A 151 16.48 -6.93 -5.86
N LEU A 152 15.66 -7.31 -4.90
CA LEU A 152 14.67 -6.43 -4.29
C LEU A 152 15.22 -5.59 -3.14
N SER A 153 16.51 -5.69 -2.78
CA SER A 153 17.09 -5.02 -1.61
C SER A 153 16.77 -3.52 -1.56
N GLY A 154 16.90 -2.83 -2.71
CA GLY A 154 16.58 -1.41 -2.82
C GLY A 154 15.11 -1.12 -2.53
N ALA A 155 14.20 -1.84 -3.20
CA ALA A 155 12.76 -1.68 -3.02
C ALA A 155 12.33 -2.00 -1.58
N LEU A 156 12.79 -3.12 -1.02
CA LEU A 156 12.50 -3.54 0.36
C LEU A 156 13.02 -2.56 1.40
N GLY A 157 14.13 -1.88 1.09
CA GLY A 157 14.67 -0.78 1.91
C GLY A 157 13.69 0.37 2.10
N HIS A 158 12.73 0.55 1.20
CA HIS A 158 11.69 1.59 1.25
C HIS A 158 10.33 1.10 1.77
N VAL A 159 10.24 -0.15 2.26
CA VAL A 159 9.05 -0.67 2.94
C VAL A 159 9.30 -0.68 4.45
N ARG A 160 8.37 -0.13 5.23
CA ARG A 160 8.51 0.01 6.68
C ARG A 160 8.23 -1.30 7.39
N ASP A 161 7.15 -2.00 7.03
CA ASP A 161 6.74 -3.27 7.64
C ASP A 161 7.03 -4.45 6.69
N MET A 162 6.11 -4.82 5.81
CA MET A 162 6.22 -6.04 5.00
C MET A 162 5.92 -5.82 3.53
N THR A 163 6.63 -6.56 2.68
CA THR A 163 6.26 -6.81 1.28
C THR A 163 5.75 -8.24 1.15
N TYR A 164 4.51 -8.39 0.70
CA TYR A 164 3.90 -9.68 0.44
C TYR A 164 3.97 -9.99 -1.05
N VAL A 165 4.40 -11.20 -1.40
CA VAL A 165 4.48 -11.68 -2.79
C VAL A 165 3.60 -12.90 -2.94
N PHE A 166 2.56 -12.80 -3.73
CA PHE A 166 1.70 -13.93 -4.08
C PHE A 166 2.18 -14.56 -5.38
N TYR A 167 2.43 -15.87 -5.36
CA TYR A 167 2.91 -16.63 -6.51
C TYR A 167 2.25 -18.01 -6.59
N SER A 168 2.26 -18.62 -7.78
CA SER A 168 1.66 -19.92 -7.99
C SER A 168 2.40 -20.72 -9.05
N ASP A 169 2.70 -21.98 -8.76
CA ASP A 169 3.22 -22.92 -9.77
C ASP A 169 2.16 -23.30 -10.82
N GLY A 170 0.87 -22.96 -10.57
CA GLY A 170 -0.23 -23.10 -11.52
C GLY A 170 -0.27 -22.00 -12.60
N ASP A 171 0.45 -20.89 -12.41
CA ASP A 171 0.54 -19.78 -13.38
C ASP A 171 1.58 -20.05 -14.51
N GLY A 172 1.62 -21.31 -14.96
CA GLY A 172 2.62 -21.79 -15.90
C GLY A 172 2.48 -21.23 -17.32
N VAL A 173 1.30 -20.87 -17.77
CA VAL A 173 1.10 -20.41 -19.14
C VAL A 173 1.57 -18.96 -19.31
N ILE A 174 1.19 -18.06 -18.42
CA ILE A 174 1.53 -16.64 -18.53
C ILE A 174 2.94 -16.36 -18.03
N LEU A 175 3.25 -16.78 -16.82
CA LEU A 175 4.51 -16.39 -16.15
C LEU A 175 5.67 -17.40 -16.30
N ASN A 176 5.43 -18.57 -16.85
CA ASN A 176 6.51 -19.50 -17.17
C ASN A 176 6.77 -19.58 -18.70
N VAL A 177 5.72 -19.78 -19.50
CA VAL A 177 5.88 -19.88 -20.96
C VAL A 177 5.91 -18.50 -21.59
N GLY A 178 4.98 -17.61 -21.23
CA GLY A 178 4.91 -16.26 -21.82
C GLY A 178 6.18 -15.46 -21.56
N THR A 179 6.71 -15.46 -20.34
CA THR A 179 7.95 -14.72 -20.03
C THR A 179 9.21 -15.36 -20.60
N LYS A 180 9.22 -16.65 -20.94
CA LYS A 180 10.31 -17.26 -21.71
C LYS A 180 10.33 -16.79 -23.16
N VAL A 181 9.16 -16.46 -23.72
CA VAL A 181 9.02 -16.02 -25.11
C VAL A 181 9.18 -14.51 -25.27
N PHE A 182 8.54 -13.72 -24.38
CA PHE A 182 8.48 -12.26 -24.49
C PHE A 182 9.38 -11.53 -23.50
N GLY A 183 9.98 -12.24 -22.53
CA GLY A 183 10.75 -11.68 -21.42
C GLY A 183 9.88 -11.23 -20.26
N THR A 184 10.51 -10.99 -19.12
CA THR A 184 9.91 -10.33 -17.96
C THR A 184 9.93 -8.81 -18.15
N ILE A 185 9.26 -8.07 -17.28
CA ILE A 185 9.22 -6.60 -17.33
C ILE A 185 10.63 -5.96 -17.26
N ASP A 186 11.58 -6.64 -16.62
CA ASP A 186 12.99 -6.24 -16.54
C ASP A 186 13.85 -6.80 -17.68
N GLY A 187 13.23 -7.42 -18.70
CA GLY A 187 13.88 -7.86 -19.94
C GLY A 187 14.61 -9.19 -19.85
N VAL A 188 14.42 -9.96 -18.81
CA VAL A 188 15.03 -11.28 -18.66
C VAL A 188 14.14 -12.36 -19.27
N TYR A 189 14.71 -13.19 -20.13
CA TYR A 189 14.00 -14.33 -20.74
C TYR A 189 14.09 -15.54 -19.80
N GLY A 190 13.00 -15.83 -19.11
CA GLY A 190 12.94 -16.93 -18.14
C GLY A 190 11.66 -16.89 -17.29
N PRO A 191 11.52 -17.79 -16.32
CA PRO A 191 10.38 -17.79 -15.42
C PRO A 191 10.34 -16.49 -14.59
N ALA A 192 9.16 -15.88 -14.49
CA ALA A 192 8.92 -14.74 -13.62
C ALA A 192 8.69 -15.18 -12.17
N ALA A 193 8.82 -14.25 -11.23
CA ALA A 193 8.64 -14.54 -9.80
C ALA A 193 7.21 -14.89 -9.42
N GLY A 194 6.20 -14.50 -10.19
CA GLY A 194 4.84 -14.97 -10.02
C GLY A 194 4.67 -16.48 -10.26
N TYR A 195 5.66 -17.11 -10.94
CA TYR A 195 5.81 -18.56 -11.04
C TYR A 195 6.99 -19.00 -10.17
N GLY A 196 6.72 -19.53 -8.97
CA GLY A 196 7.70 -20.14 -8.08
C GLY A 196 8.48 -19.16 -7.18
N GLY A 197 8.05 -17.90 -7.06
CA GLY A 197 8.63 -16.92 -6.15
C GLY A 197 9.97 -16.32 -6.60
N PHE A 198 10.42 -15.30 -5.86
CA PHE A 198 11.78 -14.74 -6.00
C PHE A 198 12.82 -15.67 -5.38
N ILE A 199 14.01 -15.67 -5.95
CA ILE A 199 15.19 -16.29 -5.39
C ILE A 199 16.09 -15.15 -4.90
N GLU A 200 16.46 -15.16 -3.61
CA GLU A 200 17.35 -14.14 -3.07
C GLU A 200 18.64 -14.07 -3.90
N ALA A 201 18.94 -12.89 -4.42
CA ALA A 201 20.10 -12.69 -5.25
C ALA A 201 21.37 -12.79 -4.39
N LYS A 202 22.45 -13.34 -4.97
CA LYS A 202 23.72 -13.45 -4.25
C LYS A 202 24.25 -12.04 -3.92
N GLY A 203 24.47 -11.79 -2.62
CA GLY A 203 24.93 -10.48 -2.13
C GLY A 203 23.84 -9.51 -1.78
N SER A 204 22.56 -9.93 -1.79
CA SER A 204 21.42 -9.14 -1.35
C SER A 204 21.56 -8.71 0.10
N ASP A 205 20.91 -7.59 0.46
CA ASP A 205 20.79 -7.13 1.85
C ASP A 205 19.80 -8.03 2.63
N THR A 206 20.34 -8.96 3.39
CA THR A 206 19.56 -9.90 4.23
C THR A 206 18.62 -9.16 5.19
N ALA A 207 19.00 -7.99 5.71
CA ALA A 207 18.14 -7.21 6.60
C ALA A 207 16.93 -6.62 5.84
N ALA A 208 17.12 -6.24 4.57
CA ALA A 208 16.01 -5.83 3.72
C ALA A 208 15.06 -7.01 3.43
N TYR A 209 15.62 -8.18 3.10
CA TYR A 209 14.84 -9.39 2.80
C TYR A 209 14.06 -9.94 3.99
N ALA A 210 14.40 -9.58 5.23
CA ALA A 210 13.57 -9.88 6.40
C ALA A 210 12.15 -9.27 6.31
N ARG A 211 11.94 -8.27 5.43
CA ARG A 211 10.63 -7.66 5.14
C ARG A 211 9.91 -8.30 3.95
N LEU A 212 10.41 -9.38 3.38
CA LEU A 212 9.79 -10.10 2.27
C LEU A 212 9.11 -11.37 2.77
N LEU A 213 7.80 -11.46 2.58
CA LEU A 213 7.05 -12.69 2.81
C LEU A 213 6.47 -13.19 1.48
N GLN A 214 6.97 -14.32 1.03
CA GLN A 214 6.49 -14.97 -0.19
C GLN A 214 5.44 -16.02 0.16
N ILE A 215 4.26 -15.91 -0.43
CA ILE A 215 3.07 -16.68 -0.12
C ILE A 215 2.69 -17.49 -1.35
N PRO A 216 2.93 -18.82 -1.33
CA PRO A 216 2.50 -19.69 -2.41
C PRO A 216 0.98 -19.82 -2.46
N TYR A 217 0.45 -20.14 -3.61
CA TYR A 217 -0.96 -20.46 -3.77
C TYR A 217 -1.39 -21.58 -2.78
N ASP A 218 -2.51 -21.31 -2.06
CA ASP A 218 -3.16 -22.30 -1.20
C ASP A 218 -4.48 -22.75 -1.86
N PRO A 219 -4.70 -24.06 -2.12
CA PRO A 219 -5.94 -24.58 -2.68
C PRO A 219 -7.22 -24.18 -1.93
N LYS A 220 -7.12 -23.80 -0.63
CA LYS A 220 -8.24 -23.28 0.15
C LYS A 220 -8.80 -21.98 -0.42
N TRP A 221 -8.03 -21.25 -1.22
CA TRP A 221 -8.47 -19.99 -1.85
C TRP A 221 -9.41 -20.23 -3.04
N GLY A 222 -9.61 -21.50 -3.48
CA GLY A 222 -10.64 -21.84 -4.45
C GLY A 222 -12.03 -21.33 -4.05
N ARG A 223 -12.36 -21.32 -2.75
CA ARG A 223 -13.60 -20.73 -2.22
C ARG A 223 -13.71 -19.21 -2.43
N LEU A 224 -12.58 -18.54 -2.71
CA LEU A 224 -12.49 -17.11 -3.00
C LEU A 224 -12.35 -16.82 -4.50
N GLY A 225 -12.46 -17.85 -5.34
CA GLY A 225 -12.32 -17.73 -6.80
C GLY A 225 -10.88 -17.72 -7.30
N HIS A 226 -9.89 -18.00 -6.44
CA HIS A 226 -8.49 -18.14 -6.83
C HIS A 226 -8.12 -19.62 -6.94
N TYR A 227 -7.80 -20.08 -8.14
CA TYR A 227 -7.48 -21.48 -8.46
C TYR A 227 -6.02 -21.70 -8.86
N GLY A 228 -5.12 -20.79 -8.42
CA GLY A 228 -3.71 -20.83 -8.74
C GLY A 228 -3.37 -20.20 -10.10
N ASP A 229 -4.33 -19.59 -10.74
CA ASP A 229 -4.18 -18.87 -12.01
C ASP A 229 -3.73 -17.41 -11.82
N HIS A 230 -3.38 -16.75 -12.93
CA HIS A 230 -2.83 -15.40 -12.95
C HIS A 230 -3.78 -14.30 -12.45
N ILE A 231 -5.08 -14.50 -12.59
CA ILE A 231 -6.12 -13.49 -12.35
C ILE A 231 -6.88 -13.72 -11.05
N GLY A 232 -6.99 -14.97 -10.60
CA GLY A 232 -7.75 -15.33 -9.40
C GLY A 232 -7.47 -14.47 -8.17
N PRO A 233 -6.22 -14.11 -7.85
CA PRO A 233 -5.92 -13.27 -6.69
C PRO A 233 -6.37 -11.81 -6.84
N MET A 234 -6.85 -11.40 -8.03
CA MET A 234 -7.42 -10.08 -8.28
C MET A 234 -8.92 -10.01 -7.97
N GLY A 235 -9.54 -11.14 -7.58
CA GLY A 235 -10.96 -11.23 -7.27
C GLY A 235 -11.35 -10.46 -6.00
N ALA A 236 -12.58 -9.91 -5.95
CA ALA A 236 -13.06 -9.12 -4.81
C ALA A 236 -13.05 -9.91 -3.49
N ALA A 237 -13.47 -11.20 -3.52
CA ALA A 237 -13.46 -12.04 -2.33
C ALA A 237 -12.03 -12.28 -1.79
N PHE A 238 -11.06 -12.51 -2.68
CA PHE A 238 -9.66 -12.66 -2.28
C PHE A 238 -9.10 -11.36 -1.72
N SER A 239 -9.38 -10.23 -2.35
CA SER A 239 -8.97 -8.90 -1.86
C SER A 239 -9.51 -8.64 -0.47
N ARG A 240 -10.82 -8.87 -0.26
CA ARG A 240 -11.50 -8.65 1.03
C ARG A 240 -10.96 -9.56 2.14
N GLU A 241 -10.79 -10.86 1.86
CA GLU A 241 -10.51 -11.85 2.92
C GLU A 241 -9.02 -12.09 3.13
N VAL A 242 -8.17 -11.76 2.14
CA VAL A 242 -6.73 -12.01 2.21
C VAL A 242 -5.93 -10.72 2.19
N LEU A 243 -6.13 -9.86 1.16
CA LEU A 243 -5.26 -8.69 1.00
C LEU A 243 -5.54 -7.60 2.02
N VAL A 244 -6.82 -7.30 2.33
CA VAL A 244 -7.17 -6.27 3.32
C VAL A 244 -6.59 -6.56 4.69
N PRO A 245 -6.75 -7.77 5.29
CA PRO A 245 -6.10 -8.10 6.55
C PRO A 245 -4.57 -7.90 6.53
N LEU A 246 -3.90 -8.28 5.45
CA LEU A 246 -2.45 -8.10 5.33
C LEU A 246 -2.06 -6.61 5.23
N LEU A 247 -2.80 -5.81 4.46
CA LEU A 247 -2.57 -4.36 4.36
C LEU A 247 -2.78 -3.65 5.70
N GLU A 248 -3.68 -4.12 6.53
CA GLU A 248 -3.92 -3.56 7.88
C GLU A 248 -3.05 -4.18 8.98
N GLY A 249 -2.20 -5.17 8.66
CA GLY A 249 -1.35 -5.86 9.62
C GLY A 249 -2.10 -6.82 10.54
N ARG A 250 -3.30 -7.22 10.16
CA ARG A 250 -4.08 -8.28 10.83
C ARG A 250 -3.60 -9.62 10.29
N ARG A 251 -2.93 -10.42 11.11
CA ARG A 251 -2.44 -11.78 10.80
C ARG A 251 -3.37 -12.85 11.36
#